data_c52a77ed9c5303059674a4a3c9676f37
#
_entry.id   c52a77ed9c5303059674a4a3c9676f37
#
_cell.length_a   1.000
_cell.length_b   1.000
_cell.length_c   1.000
_cell.angle_alpha   90.00
_cell.angle_beta   90.00
_cell.angle_gamma   90.00
#
_symmetry.space_group_name_H-M   'P 1'
#
loop_
_entity.id
_entity.type
_entity.pdbx_description
1 polymer ?
#
loop_
_entity_poly.entity_id
_entity_poly.type
_entity_poly.pdbx_seq_one_letter_code
_entity_poly.pdbx_strand_id
1 'polypeptide(L)'
;MAEQRQHNDCVQGDNLMRLGVQFSGSVPANSSRRWFTHSWPQEWRVVWIVVPTSPVQNQSAQIEWKVQVERQTSTLLKYYLEIKNLSNRTVTIEARYAVLD
;
A
#
# COMPACT_ATOMS: atom_id res chain seq x y z
N MET A 1 -6.64 -5.58 -11.02
CA MET A 1 -7.67 -4.64 -10.74
C MET A 1 -7.25 -3.61 -9.73
N ALA A 2 -7.44 -2.40 -10.06
CA ALA A 2 -6.99 -1.33 -9.20
C ALA A 2 -8.11 -0.87 -8.30
N GLU A 3 -7.81 -0.65 -7.08
CA GLU A 3 -8.71 -0.05 -6.15
C GLU A 3 -8.32 1.38 -5.94
N GLN A 4 -9.26 2.28 -6.11
CA GLN A 4 -9.01 3.68 -6.10
C GLN A 4 -9.77 4.32 -4.97
N ARG A 5 -9.11 5.06 -4.11
CA ARG A 5 -9.81 5.75 -3.06
C ARG A 5 -8.99 6.92 -2.60
N GLN A 6 -9.67 7.87 -2.02
CA GLN A 6 -9.01 8.96 -1.39
C GLN A 6 -8.32 8.49 -0.14
N HIS A 7 -7.17 9.07 0.13
CA HIS A 7 -6.45 8.73 1.33
C HIS A 7 -7.20 9.24 2.54
N ASN A 8 -7.19 8.43 3.57
CA ASN A 8 -7.66 8.79 4.89
C ASN A 8 -6.47 8.91 5.77
N ASP A 9 -6.38 9.94 6.53
CA ASP A 9 -5.24 10.06 7.39
C ASP A 9 -5.66 10.25 8.82
N CYS A 10 -4.76 9.83 9.66
CA CYS A 10 -4.90 9.92 11.08
C CYS A 10 -3.71 10.74 11.55
N VAL A 11 -3.97 11.85 12.18
CA VAL A 11 -2.88 12.67 12.68
C VAL A 11 -2.49 12.19 14.05
N GLN A 12 -1.20 11.96 14.23
CA GLN A 12 -0.68 11.41 15.46
C GLN A 12 0.05 12.48 16.23
N GLY A 13 -0.54 12.89 17.34
CA GLY A 13 0.08 13.81 18.26
C GLY A 13 0.59 15.05 17.58
N ASP A 14 1.71 15.54 18.07
CA ASP A 14 2.29 16.77 17.59
C ASP A 14 3.23 16.60 16.43
N ASN A 15 3.35 15.39 15.93
CA ASN A 15 4.37 15.08 14.94
C ASN A 15 3.94 15.39 13.54
N LEU A 16 2.69 15.76 13.34
CA LEU A 16 2.16 16.03 12.02
C LEU A 16 2.30 14.81 11.11
N MET A 17 2.51 13.64 11.70
CA MET A 17 2.60 12.41 10.93
C MET A 17 1.21 11.84 10.74
N ARG A 18 0.91 11.44 9.51
CA ARG A 18 -0.37 10.85 9.18
C ARG A 18 -0.17 9.40 8.85
N LEU A 19 -1.00 8.56 9.43
CA LEU A 19 -0.94 7.12 9.26
C LEU A 19 -2.30 6.61 8.88
N GLY A 20 -2.31 5.50 8.17
CA GLY A 20 -3.60 4.89 7.88
C GLY A 20 -3.48 3.63 7.08
N VAL A 21 -4.63 2.97 6.93
CA VAL A 21 -4.77 1.84 6.03
C VAL A 21 -5.46 2.38 4.78
N GLN A 22 -4.81 2.22 3.64
CA GLN A 22 -5.37 2.74 2.41
C GLN A 22 -6.27 1.72 1.74
N PHE A 23 -5.87 0.46 1.75
CA PHE A 23 -6.70 -0.58 1.17
C PHE A 23 -6.31 -1.93 1.73
N SER A 24 -7.20 -2.90 1.55
CA SER A 24 -6.92 -4.28 1.84
C SER A 24 -7.48 -5.11 0.70
N GLY A 25 -7.01 -6.34 0.60
CA GLY A 25 -7.45 -7.20 -0.47
C GLY A 25 -6.81 -8.55 -0.37
N SER A 26 -6.97 -9.35 -1.41
CA SER A 26 -6.36 -10.67 -1.45
C SER A 26 -5.60 -10.84 -2.75
N VAL A 27 -4.56 -11.67 -2.70
CA VAL A 27 -3.75 -11.99 -3.85
C VAL A 27 -3.75 -13.50 -3.98
N PRO A 28 -4.17 -14.04 -5.13
CA PRO A 28 -4.17 -15.49 -5.31
C PRO A 28 -2.76 -16.07 -5.26
N ALA A 29 -2.70 -17.37 -5.01
CA ALA A 29 -1.43 -18.09 -4.92
C ALA A 29 -0.56 -17.86 -6.14
N ASN A 30 0.72 -17.61 -5.90
CA ASN A 30 1.74 -17.52 -6.95
C ASN A 30 1.41 -16.49 -8.03
N SER A 31 0.73 -15.40 -7.64
CA SER A 31 0.36 -14.38 -8.61
C SER A 31 0.59 -13.01 -8.02
N SER A 32 0.35 -12.00 -8.84
CA SER A 32 0.52 -10.61 -8.45
C SER A 32 -0.75 -9.84 -8.74
N ARG A 33 -0.97 -8.82 -7.95
CA ARG A 33 -2.04 -7.86 -8.22
C ARG A 33 -1.49 -6.47 -8.04
N ARG A 34 -2.09 -5.54 -8.77
CA ARG A 34 -1.64 -4.16 -8.77
C ARG A 34 -2.79 -3.26 -8.38
N TRP A 35 -2.52 -2.40 -7.42
CA TRP A 35 -3.46 -1.37 -6.99
C TRP A 35 -2.86 -0.01 -7.27
N PHE A 36 -3.73 1.01 -7.31
CA PHE A 36 -3.21 2.36 -7.35
C PHE A 36 -4.06 3.25 -6.47
N THR A 37 -3.43 4.30 -5.98
CA THR A 37 -4.07 5.37 -5.24
C THR A 37 -3.63 6.68 -5.85
N HIS A 38 -4.42 7.74 -5.67
CA HIS A 38 -4.17 8.97 -6.39
C HIS A 38 -4.50 10.18 -5.54
N SER A 39 -4.15 11.34 -6.06
CA SER A 39 -4.49 12.63 -5.47
C SER A 39 -3.73 12.90 -4.17
N TRP A 40 -2.48 12.46 -4.13
CA TRP A 40 -1.61 12.72 -2.99
C TRP A 40 -0.90 14.04 -3.21
N PRO A 41 -0.92 14.94 -2.23
CA PRO A 41 -0.17 16.20 -2.37
C PRO A 41 1.31 15.92 -2.59
N GLN A 42 1.91 16.65 -3.51
CA GLN A 42 3.30 16.40 -3.87
C GLN A 42 4.26 16.71 -2.73
N GLU A 43 3.83 17.52 -1.77
CA GLU A 43 4.66 17.88 -0.62
C GLU A 43 4.78 16.75 0.40
N TRP A 44 3.87 15.79 0.33
CA TRP A 44 3.85 14.70 1.30
C TRP A 44 4.89 13.65 0.94
N ARG A 45 5.63 13.23 1.96
CA ARG A 45 6.58 12.13 1.81
C ARG A 45 5.91 10.86 2.27
N VAL A 46 5.35 10.12 1.34
CA VAL A 46 4.52 8.96 1.65
C VAL A 46 5.37 7.71 1.61
N VAL A 47 5.28 6.94 2.67
CA VAL A 47 5.95 5.65 2.79
C VAL A 47 4.87 4.58 2.85
N TRP A 48 5.09 3.50 2.11
CA TRP A 48 4.14 2.41 2.04
C TRP A 48 4.68 1.18 2.73
N ILE A 49 3.81 0.50 3.49
CA ILE A 49 4.12 -0.77 4.10
C ILE A 49 2.95 -1.70 3.85
N VAL A 50 3.23 -2.85 3.25
CA VAL A 50 2.21 -3.85 2.96
C VAL A 50 2.47 -5.04 3.87
N VAL A 51 1.43 -5.47 4.58
CA VAL A 51 1.57 -6.59 5.50
C VAL A 51 0.58 -7.68 5.11
N PRO A 52 1.01 -8.94 5.18
CA PRO A 52 0.05 -10.04 5.04
C PRO A 52 -0.72 -10.19 6.33
N THR A 53 -2.02 -10.32 6.22
CA THR A 53 -2.87 -10.46 7.40
C THR A 53 -3.35 -11.90 7.59
N SER A 54 -3.28 -12.72 6.55
CA SER A 54 -3.55 -14.16 6.64
C SER A 54 -3.15 -14.83 5.32
N PRO A 55 -2.93 -16.13 5.30
CA PRO A 55 -2.86 -17.04 6.45
C PRO A 55 -1.53 -16.90 7.16
N VAL A 56 -1.41 -17.53 8.30
CA VAL A 56 -0.14 -17.59 9.03
C VAL A 56 0.81 -18.50 8.28
N GLN A 57 2.08 -18.07 8.16
CA GLN A 57 3.11 -18.86 7.51
C GLN A 57 4.39 -18.68 8.31
N ASN A 58 5.02 -19.81 8.65
CA ASN A 58 6.06 -19.78 9.67
C ASN A 58 7.48 -19.71 9.16
N GLN A 59 7.74 -19.95 7.91
CA GLN A 59 9.10 -20.23 7.50
C GLN A 59 9.63 -19.42 6.35
N SER A 60 8.81 -18.72 5.62
CA SER A 60 9.32 -17.97 4.50
C SER A 60 8.45 -16.76 4.24
N ALA A 61 8.98 -15.84 3.48
CA ALA A 61 8.25 -14.63 3.12
C ALA A 61 7.01 -14.99 2.31
N GLN A 62 5.91 -14.32 2.63
CA GLN A 62 4.65 -14.55 1.93
C GLN A 62 4.46 -13.62 0.76
N ILE A 63 4.92 -12.38 0.89
CA ILE A 63 4.70 -11.38 -0.14
C ILE A 63 5.93 -10.53 -0.33
N GLU A 64 5.97 -9.90 -1.47
CA GLU A 64 6.86 -8.77 -1.69
C GLU A 64 6.08 -7.72 -2.45
N TRP A 65 6.48 -6.47 -2.33
CA TRP A 65 5.77 -5.42 -3.03
C TRP A 65 6.75 -4.41 -3.56
N LYS A 66 6.32 -3.70 -4.60
CA LYS A 66 7.07 -2.57 -5.09
C LYS A 66 6.14 -1.41 -5.36
N VAL A 67 6.70 -0.22 -5.28
CA VAL A 67 5.95 1.02 -5.41
C VAL A 67 6.49 1.78 -6.61
N GLN A 68 5.59 2.27 -7.43
CA GLN A 68 5.94 3.16 -8.53
C GLN A 68 5.16 4.44 -8.36
N VAL A 69 5.73 5.54 -8.79
CA VAL A 69 5.16 6.87 -8.56
C VAL A 69 5.00 7.57 -9.88
N GLU A 70 3.87 8.20 -10.03
CA GLU A 70 3.58 9.01 -11.22
C GLU A 70 3.15 10.39 -10.79
N ARG A 71 3.64 11.42 -11.48
CA ARG A 71 3.10 12.77 -11.25
C ARG A 71 1.79 12.87 -12.00
N GLN A 72 0.70 12.84 -11.24
CA GLN A 72 -0.64 12.83 -11.79
C GLN A 72 -1.00 14.19 -12.39
N THR A 73 -0.69 15.25 -11.64
CA THR A 73 -0.84 16.63 -12.10
C THR A 73 0.37 17.40 -11.66
N SER A 74 0.38 18.71 -11.89
CA SER A 74 1.50 19.53 -11.46
C SER A 74 1.65 19.58 -9.93
N THR A 75 0.61 19.20 -9.19
CA THR A 75 0.63 19.29 -7.74
C THR A 75 0.31 17.97 -7.03
N LEU A 76 -0.10 16.94 -7.76
CA LEU A 76 -0.56 15.70 -7.16
C LEU A 76 0.22 14.51 -7.70
N LEU A 77 0.38 13.51 -6.84
CA LEU A 77 1.06 12.28 -7.18
C LEU A 77 0.10 11.10 -7.11
N LYS A 78 0.48 10.07 -7.83
CA LYS A 78 -0.26 8.83 -7.91
C LYS A 78 0.73 7.69 -7.63
N TYR A 79 0.33 6.75 -6.81
CA TYR A 79 1.18 5.62 -6.45
C TYR A 79 0.58 4.33 -6.96
N TYR A 80 1.44 3.49 -7.50
CA TYR A 80 1.08 2.14 -7.91
C TYR A 80 1.77 1.16 -6.99
N LEU A 81 1.02 0.20 -6.49
CA LEU A 81 1.57 -0.84 -5.63
C LEU A 81 1.32 -2.19 -6.28
N GLU A 82 2.39 -2.87 -6.58
CA GLU A 82 2.29 -4.23 -7.09
C GLU A 82 2.67 -5.19 -5.98
N ILE A 83 1.76 -6.09 -5.64
CA ILE A 83 1.94 -7.01 -4.53
C ILE A 83 1.97 -8.42 -5.09
N LYS A 84 3.06 -9.12 -4.83
CA LYS A 84 3.27 -10.46 -5.32
C LYS A 84 3.16 -11.45 -4.18
N ASN A 85 2.32 -12.46 -4.39
CA ASN A 85 2.17 -13.55 -3.43
C ASN A 85 3.18 -14.63 -3.77
N LEU A 86 4.08 -14.88 -2.85
CA LEU A 86 5.17 -15.85 -3.03
C LEU A 86 4.79 -17.25 -2.56
N SER A 87 3.58 -17.41 -2.04
CA SER A 87 3.16 -18.67 -1.46
C SER A 87 2.19 -19.40 -2.38
N ASN A 88 1.85 -20.62 -2.00
CA ASN A 88 0.92 -21.44 -2.78
C ASN A 88 -0.49 -21.38 -2.23
N ARG A 89 -0.81 -20.34 -1.45
CA ARG A 89 -2.14 -20.12 -0.88
C ARG A 89 -2.53 -18.67 -1.09
N THR A 90 -3.82 -18.41 -1.15
CA THR A 90 -4.28 -17.03 -1.22
C THR A 90 -3.88 -16.29 0.05
N VAL A 91 -3.36 -15.09 -0.12
CA VAL A 91 -2.92 -14.24 0.99
C VAL A 91 -3.77 -13.00 1.01
N THR A 92 -4.25 -12.64 2.20
CA THR A 92 -4.89 -11.34 2.38
C THR A 92 -3.87 -10.35 2.87
N ILE A 93 -3.99 -9.13 2.41
CA ILE A 93 -3.01 -8.09 2.69
C ILE A 93 -3.68 -6.80 3.11
N GLU A 94 -2.89 -5.96 3.72
CA GLU A 94 -3.30 -4.64 4.13
C GLU A 94 -2.19 -3.67 3.76
N ALA A 95 -2.53 -2.66 2.97
CA ALA A 95 -1.55 -1.65 2.56
C ALA A 95 -1.73 -0.43 3.44
N ARG A 96 -0.68 -0.10 4.16
CA ARG A 96 -0.65 1.01 5.10
C ARG A 96 0.27 2.09 4.59
N TYR A 97 -0.02 3.31 4.98
CA TYR A 97 0.83 4.43 4.61
C TYR A 97 1.19 5.26 5.82
N ALA A 98 2.31 5.94 5.70
CA ALA A 98 2.72 6.96 6.66
C ALA A 98 3.20 8.16 5.86
N VAL A 99 2.80 9.35 6.30
CA VAL A 99 3.29 10.59 5.72
C VAL A 99 4.28 11.20 6.70
N LEU A 100 5.50 11.37 6.24
CA LEU A 100 6.58 11.91 7.07
C LEU A 100 6.73 13.39 6.80
N ASP A 101 6.82 14.16 7.84
CA ASP A 101 7.06 15.61 7.73
C ASP A 101 8.45 15.97 8.18
#